data_74cf003c2dd5a01614fce0d31a8386d6
#
_entry.id   74cf003c2dd5a01614fce0d31a8386d6
#
_cell.length_a   1.000
_cell.length_b   1.000
_cell.length_c   1.000
_cell.angle_alpha   90.00
_cell.angle_beta   90.00
_cell.angle_gamma   90.00
#
_symmetry.space_group_name_H-M   'P 1'
#
loop_
_entity.id
_entity.type
_entity.pdbx_description
1 polymer ?
#
loop_
_entity_poly.entity_id
_entity_poly.type
_entity_poly.pdbx_seq_one_letter_code
_entity_poly.pdbx_strand_id
1 'polypeptide(L)'
;EAVSVTRMHATYYRPGGVARDLPSKMPKYIKSSYKNNDQLSDQNYNREGSMLDFIDDFTSRFPSCVDEYENLLTDNRIWKQRTVGIGIVEPERAIELGFTGPMLRGSGLDWDLRKKQPYEVYDKMKFDIPVGKTGDSYDRYLVRMEELRQSNKIIKQCVKWLNKNPGSIMIDDAKVAPPSRENMKVEMESLIHHFKLFTEGYCAPKGEVYTAVEA
;
A
#
# COMPACT_ATOMS: atom_id res chain seq x y z
N GLU A 1 -1.75 -2.20 -4.37
CA GLU A 1 -2.76 -2.55 -3.37
C GLU A 1 -2.17 -2.86 -1.99
N ALA A 2 -0.95 -3.37 -1.84
CA ALA A 2 -0.17 -3.12 -0.63
C ALA A 2 -0.11 -1.62 -0.29
N VAL A 3 -0.16 -0.76 -1.32
CA VAL A 3 -0.36 0.69 -1.26
C VAL A 3 -1.74 1.07 -0.72
N SER A 4 -2.81 0.27 -0.79
CA SER A 4 -4.11 0.67 -0.24
C SER A 4 -4.18 0.54 1.27
N VAL A 5 -3.47 -0.43 1.86
CA VAL A 5 -3.31 -0.51 3.32
C VAL A 5 -2.40 0.63 3.80
N THR A 6 -1.33 0.93 3.06
CA THR A 6 -0.50 2.12 3.31
C THR A 6 -1.22 3.43 2.97
N ARG A 7 -2.12 3.48 1.98
CA ARG A 7 -2.98 4.65 1.73
C ARG A 7 -4.00 4.88 2.83
N MET A 8 -4.61 3.86 3.40
CA MET A 8 -5.44 4.04 4.61
C MET A 8 -4.62 4.66 5.76
N HIS A 9 -3.35 4.31 5.90
CA HIS A 9 -2.47 4.94 6.88
C HIS A 9 -1.97 6.31 6.40
N ALA A 10 -1.63 6.49 5.13
CA ALA A 10 -1.15 7.77 4.59
C ALA A 10 -2.23 8.86 4.52
N THR A 11 -3.52 8.52 4.39
CA THR A 11 -4.62 9.51 4.52
C THR A 11 -4.78 10.04 5.93
N TYR A 12 -4.34 9.30 6.94
CA TYR A 12 -4.26 9.77 8.33
C TYR A 12 -2.92 10.44 8.66
N TYR A 13 -1.91 10.29 7.81
CA TYR A 13 -0.58 10.85 7.95
C TYR A 13 -0.39 12.03 7.01
N ARG A 14 -1.05 13.15 7.29
CA ARG A 14 -0.65 14.44 6.72
C ARG A 14 0.51 15.01 7.54
N PRO A 15 1.72 15.18 6.98
CA PRO A 15 2.75 15.97 7.64
C PRO A 15 2.18 17.37 7.92
N GLY A 16 2.15 17.77 9.20
CA GLY A 16 1.57 19.05 9.63
C GLY A 16 0.07 19.03 10.01
N GLY A 17 -0.63 17.92 9.83
CA GLY A 17 -1.97 17.72 10.39
C GLY A 17 -1.88 17.39 11.87
N VAL A 18 -2.35 18.29 12.73
CA VAL A 18 -2.52 17.99 14.16
C VAL A 18 -3.45 16.78 14.25
N ALA A 19 -2.98 15.69 14.83
CA ALA A 19 -3.78 14.50 15.11
C ALA A 19 -4.82 14.80 16.20
N ARG A 20 -5.75 15.72 15.93
CA ARG A 20 -6.78 16.14 16.88
C ARG A 20 -7.89 15.12 17.06
N ASP A 21 -8.15 14.31 16.03
CA ASP A 21 -9.31 13.42 16.02
C ASP A 21 -8.94 11.99 15.61
N LEU A 22 -7.98 11.38 16.33
CA LEU A 22 -7.79 9.93 16.24
C LEU A 22 -9.08 9.25 16.73
N PRO A 23 -9.68 8.34 15.95
CA PRO A 23 -10.90 7.65 16.38
C PRO A 23 -10.72 7.04 17.76
N SER A 24 -11.71 7.21 18.63
CA SER A 24 -11.71 6.67 20.00
C SER A 24 -11.51 5.14 20.04
N LYS A 25 -11.77 4.47 18.93
CA LYS A 25 -11.62 3.02 18.73
C LYS A 25 -10.25 2.60 18.17
N MET A 26 -9.30 3.52 18.01
CA MET A 26 -7.95 3.15 17.57
C MET A 26 -7.28 2.24 18.58
N PRO A 27 -6.66 1.12 18.17
CA PRO A 27 -5.97 0.20 19.06
C PRO A 27 -4.90 0.93 19.91
N LYS A 28 -4.74 0.50 21.17
CA LYS A 28 -3.85 1.17 22.15
C LYS A 28 -2.41 1.31 21.66
N TYR A 29 -1.89 0.34 20.91
CA TYR A 29 -0.52 0.35 20.38
C TYR A 29 -0.31 1.41 19.30
N ILE A 30 -1.31 1.69 18.45
CA ILE A 30 -1.22 2.81 17.51
C ILE A 30 -1.18 4.15 18.25
N LYS A 31 -2.01 4.30 19.31
CA LYS A 31 -1.98 5.50 20.13
C LYS A 31 -0.65 5.70 20.86
N SER A 32 0.02 4.62 21.26
CA SER A 32 1.34 4.70 21.92
C SER A 32 2.44 5.09 20.94
N SER A 33 2.41 4.58 19.71
CA SER A 33 3.37 4.94 18.65
C SER A 33 3.29 6.43 18.28
N TYR A 34 2.08 7.02 18.29
CA TYR A 34 1.91 8.45 18.04
C TYR A 34 2.35 9.35 19.20
N LYS A 35 2.29 8.87 20.43
CA LYS A 35 2.75 9.66 21.60
C LYS A 35 4.26 9.77 21.68
N ASN A 36 4.99 8.84 21.11
CA ASN A 36 6.45 8.75 21.18
C ASN A 36 7.10 9.11 19.84
N ASN A 37 6.62 10.17 19.16
CA ASN A 37 7.15 10.64 17.88
C ASN A 37 8.66 11.02 17.92
N ASP A 38 9.25 11.09 19.10
CA ASP A 38 10.68 11.37 19.27
C ASP A 38 11.56 10.10 19.23
N GLN A 39 10.96 8.91 19.09
CA GLN A 39 11.68 7.63 19.07
C GLN A 39 11.12 6.66 18.03
N LEU A 40 11.15 7.04 16.77
CA LEU A 40 11.24 6.08 15.68
C LEU A 40 12.69 5.56 15.62
N SER A 41 13.17 5.02 16.75
CA SER A 41 14.44 4.32 16.77
C SER A 41 14.23 2.92 16.21
N ASP A 42 15.23 2.38 15.54
CA ASP A 42 15.27 1.02 14.99
C ASP A 42 14.81 -0.07 15.98
N GLN A 43 14.85 0.22 17.27
CA GLN A 43 14.41 -0.66 18.35
C GLN A 43 12.89 -0.79 18.50
N ASN A 44 12.09 0.19 18.05
CA ASN A 44 10.64 0.15 18.19
C ASN A 44 9.93 -0.60 17.06
N TYR A 45 10.65 -0.88 15.97
CA TYR A 45 10.11 -1.60 14.82
C TYR A 45 9.83 -3.08 15.12
N ASN A 46 10.55 -3.68 16.09
CA ASN A 46 10.48 -5.10 16.45
C ASN A 46 9.96 -5.36 17.88
N ARG A 47 9.24 -4.42 18.51
CA ARG A 47 8.65 -4.64 19.85
C ARG A 47 7.23 -5.16 19.76
N GLU A 48 6.80 -5.94 20.77
CA GLU A 48 5.39 -6.29 20.96
C GLU A 48 4.52 -5.04 20.91
N GLY A 49 3.47 -5.05 20.09
CA GLY A 49 2.65 -3.88 19.81
C GLY A 49 3.22 -2.95 18.75
N SER A 50 4.21 -3.40 17.98
CA SER A 50 4.75 -2.68 16.84
C SER A 50 3.74 -2.56 15.68
N MET A 51 4.03 -1.68 14.73
CA MET A 51 3.23 -1.56 13.50
C MET A 51 3.18 -2.90 12.73
N LEU A 52 4.25 -3.69 12.76
CA LEU A 52 4.28 -5.00 12.10
C LEU A 52 3.34 -6.01 12.74
N ASP A 53 3.24 -6.02 14.09
CA ASP A 53 2.32 -6.91 14.79
C ASP A 53 0.86 -6.57 14.47
N PHE A 54 0.56 -5.27 14.36
CA PHE A 54 -0.76 -4.82 13.92
C PHE A 54 -1.08 -5.29 12.49
N ILE A 55 -0.14 -5.15 11.58
CA ILE A 55 -0.32 -5.58 10.19
C ILE A 55 -0.47 -7.11 10.13
N ASP A 56 0.29 -7.85 10.92
CA ASP A 56 0.20 -9.32 10.97
C ASP A 56 -1.17 -9.78 11.52
N ASP A 57 -1.64 -9.17 12.59
CA ASP A 57 -2.99 -9.42 13.13
C ASP A 57 -4.08 -9.07 12.11
N PHE A 58 -3.98 -7.91 11.47
CA PHE A 58 -4.91 -7.51 10.41
C PHE A 58 -4.93 -8.54 9.27
N THR A 59 -3.76 -8.88 8.73
CA THR A 59 -3.66 -9.83 7.61
C THR A 59 -4.15 -11.23 7.96
N SER A 60 -4.11 -11.60 9.23
CA SER A 60 -4.60 -12.89 9.72
C SER A 60 -6.13 -12.94 9.79
N ARG A 61 -6.78 -11.82 10.09
CA ARG A 61 -8.25 -11.69 10.15
C ARG A 61 -8.89 -11.35 8.79
N PHE A 62 -8.15 -10.68 7.92
CA PHE A 62 -8.68 -10.15 6.65
C PHE A 62 -9.30 -11.22 5.73
N PRO A 63 -8.79 -12.46 5.60
CA PRO A 63 -9.43 -13.50 4.79
C PRO A 63 -10.87 -13.76 5.17
N SER A 64 -11.20 -13.79 6.46
CA SER A 64 -12.59 -14.00 6.91
C SER A 64 -13.51 -12.85 6.50
N CYS A 65 -13.02 -11.62 6.48
CA CYS A 65 -13.78 -10.48 5.98
C CYS A 65 -14.07 -10.61 4.48
N VAL A 66 -13.10 -11.09 3.70
CA VAL A 66 -13.30 -11.34 2.26
C VAL A 66 -14.34 -12.44 2.04
N ASP A 67 -14.30 -13.51 2.85
CA ASP A 67 -15.29 -14.58 2.79
C ASP A 67 -16.71 -14.09 3.16
N GLU A 68 -16.83 -13.15 4.11
CA GLU A 68 -18.10 -12.49 4.42
C GLU A 68 -18.64 -11.69 3.22
N TYR A 69 -17.77 -10.94 2.52
CA TYR A 69 -18.18 -10.22 1.32
C TYR A 69 -18.65 -11.16 0.21
N GLU A 70 -17.95 -12.27 0.00
CA GLU A 70 -18.36 -13.26 -0.98
C GLU A 70 -19.70 -13.93 -0.62
N ASN A 71 -19.88 -14.34 0.62
CA ASN A 71 -21.14 -14.89 1.09
C ASN A 71 -22.34 -13.95 0.91
N LEU A 72 -22.08 -12.65 1.04
CA LEU A 72 -23.11 -11.63 0.87
C LEU A 72 -23.42 -11.33 -0.60
N LEU A 73 -22.41 -11.31 -1.47
CA LEU A 73 -22.53 -10.75 -2.82
C LEU A 73 -22.41 -11.80 -3.93
N THR A 74 -21.44 -12.73 -3.85
CA THR A 74 -21.08 -13.59 -4.98
C THR A 74 -22.25 -14.41 -5.50
N ASP A 75 -23.04 -15.01 -4.61
CA ASP A 75 -24.22 -15.78 -5.01
C ASP A 75 -25.56 -15.04 -4.90
N ASN A 76 -25.51 -13.75 -4.59
CA ASN A 76 -26.70 -12.94 -4.47
C ASN A 76 -27.36 -12.75 -5.85
N ARG A 77 -28.64 -13.17 -5.95
CA ARG A 77 -29.41 -13.10 -7.19
C ARG A 77 -29.52 -11.66 -7.74
N ILE A 78 -29.75 -10.70 -6.88
CA ILE A 78 -29.89 -9.29 -7.27
C ILE A 78 -28.56 -8.76 -7.83
N TRP A 79 -27.46 -9.11 -7.17
CA TRP A 79 -26.10 -8.74 -7.59
C TRP A 79 -25.77 -9.34 -8.97
N LYS A 80 -26.01 -10.64 -9.14
CA LYS A 80 -25.79 -11.33 -10.43
C LYS A 80 -26.64 -10.72 -11.55
N GLN A 81 -27.90 -10.46 -11.31
CA GLN A 81 -28.78 -9.83 -12.32
C GLN A 81 -28.33 -8.43 -12.76
N ARG A 82 -27.61 -7.72 -11.92
CA ARG A 82 -27.10 -6.36 -12.21
C ARG A 82 -25.72 -6.31 -12.76
N THR A 83 -24.98 -7.40 -12.75
CA THR A 83 -23.54 -7.41 -13.09
C THR A 83 -23.19 -8.42 -14.18
N VAL A 84 -23.82 -9.58 -14.22
CA VAL A 84 -23.58 -10.59 -15.23
C VAL A 84 -24.09 -10.14 -16.60
N GLY A 85 -23.21 -10.18 -17.60
CA GLY A 85 -23.52 -9.75 -18.97
C GLY A 85 -23.70 -8.25 -19.15
N ILE A 86 -23.37 -7.43 -18.13
CA ILE A 86 -23.50 -5.97 -18.19
C ILE A 86 -22.13 -5.34 -18.28
N GLY A 87 -22.01 -4.37 -19.22
CA GLY A 87 -20.77 -3.64 -19.44
C GLY A 87 -19.64 -4.53 -19.94
N ILE A 88 -19.95 -5.43 -20.86
CA ILE A 88 -18.96 -6.29 -21.49
C ILE A 88 -18.01 -5.43 -22.32
N VAL A 89 -16.72 -5.63 -22.10
CA VAL A 89 -15.66 -5.01 -22.88
C VAL A 89 -14.72 -6.11 -23.36
N GLU A 90 -14.65 -6.27 -24.67
CA GLU A 90 -13.76 -7.23 -25.30
C GLU A 90 -12.29 -6.84 -25.13
N PRO A 91 -11.35 -7.80 -25.13
CA PRO A 91 -9.92 -7.55 -24.90
C PRO A 91 -9.33 -6.49 -25.83
N GLU A 92 -9.65 -6.55 -27.12
CA GLU A 92 -9.15 -5.60 -28.14
C GLU A 92 -9.64 -4.19 -27.84
N ARG A 93 -10.94 -4.06 -27.52
CA ARG A 93 -11.54 -2.78 -27.18
C ARG A 93 -10.99 -2.21 -25.87
N ALA A 94 -10.68 -3.07 -24.89
CA ALA A 94 -10.07 -2.67 -23.62
C ALA A 94 -8.67 -2.06 -23.84
N ILE A 95 -7.88 -2.62 -24.75
CA ILE A 95 -6.56 -2.07 -25.13
C ILE A 95 -6.72 -0.72 -25.83
N GLU A 96 -7.61 -0.61 -26.82
CA GLU A 96 -7.87 0.66 -27.52
C GLU A 96 -8.29 1.79 -26.58
N LEU A 97 -9.08 1.47 -25.55
CA LEU A 97 -9.53 2.43 -24.56
C LEU A 97 -8.50 2.71 -23.47
N GLY A 98 -7.32 2.08 -23.50
CA GLY A 98 -6.27 2.25 -22.52
C GLY A 98 -6.61 1.68 -21.15
N PHE A 99 -7.39 0.62 -21.07
CA PHE A 99 -7.69 -0.05 -19.81
C PHE A 99 -6.42 -0.66 -19.22
N THR A 100 -6.33 -0.60 -17.89
CA THR A 100 -5.22 -1.18 -17.12
C THR A 100 -5.75 -1.85 -15.86
N GLY A 101 -4.89 -2.60 -15.17
CA GLY A 101 -5.20 -3.20 -13.88
C GLY A 101 -6.36 -4.21 -13.92
N PRO A 102 -7.18 -4.26 -12.87
CA PRO A 102 -8.31 -5.19 -12.77
C PRO A 102 -9.33 -5.07 -13.89
N MET A 103 -9.46 -3.86 -14.47
CA MET A 103 -10.37 -3.63 -15.61
C MET A 103 -9.92 -4.39 -16.84
N LEU A 104 -8.63 -4.38 -17.15
CA LEU A 104 -8.05 -5.10 -18.27
C LEU A 104 -8.05 -6.62 -18.01
N ARG A 105 -7.67 -7.02 -16.79
CA ARG A 105 -7.69 -8.44 -16.40
C ARG A 105 -9.11 -9.03 -16.38
N GLY A 106 -10.11 -8.25 -16.05
CA GLY A 106 -11.52 -8.63 -16.15
C GLY A 106 -11.94 -8.98 -17.58
N SER A 107 -11.34 -8.34 -18.58
CA SER A 107 -11.56 -8.64 -20.01
C SER A 107 -10.78 -9.85 -20.55
N GLY A 108 -10.06 -10.57 -19.70
CA GLY A 108 -9.38 -11.81 -20.06
C GLY A 108 -7.90 -11.67 -20.44
N LEU A 109 -7.30 -10.49 -20.25
CA LEU A 109 -5.89 -10.25 -20.53
C LEU A 109 -5.03 -10.41 -19.27
N ASP A 110 -4.06 -11.31 -19.33
CA ASP A 110 -3.06 -11.52 -18.29
C ASP A 110 -1.98 -10.42 -18.36
N TRP A 111 -2.34 -9.23 -17.90
CA TRP A 111 -1.44 -8.10 -17.84
C TRP A 111 -1.36 -7.53 -16.42
N ASP A 112 -0.18 -7.62 -15.83
CA ASP A 112 0.14 -7.05 -14.52
C ASP A 112 1.60 -6.60 -14.53
N LEU A 113 1.83 -5.31 -14.32
CA LEU A 113 3.17 -4.71 -14.34
C LEU A 113 4.08 -5.29 -13.28
N ARG A 114 3.54 -5.71 -12.15
CA ARG A 114 4.31 -6.36 -11.06
C ARG A 114 4.99 -7.65 -11.50
N LYS A 115 4.48 -8.32 -12.56
CA LYS A 115 5.03 -9.55 -13.14
C LYS A 115 5.65 -9.36 -14.52
N LYS A 116 5.06 -8.52 -15.37
CA LYS A 116 5.54 -8.32 -16.76
C LYS A 116 6.73 -7.37 -16.82
N GLN A 117 6.74 -6.37 -15.94
CA GLN A 117 7.82 -5.38 -15.77
C GLN A 117 8.09 -5.14 -14.29
N PRO A 118 8.65 -6.13 -13.57
CA PRO A 118 8.82 -6.05 -12.13
C PRO A 118 9.59 -4.80 -11.71
N TYR A 119 9.09 -4.14 -10.68
CA TYR A 119 9.72 -3.00 -10.05
C TYR A 119 9.85 -3.24 -8.54
N GLU A 120 10.77 -2.54 -7.89
CA GLU A 120 11.11 -2.70 -6.47
C GLU A 120 11.45 -4.15 -6.14
N VAL A 121 10.62 -4.83 -5.31
CA VAL A 121 10.85 -6.20 -4.83
C VAL A 121 9.80 -7.20 -5.32
N TYR A 122 8.96 -6.83 -6.28
CA TYR A 122 7.90 -7.72 -6.77
C TYR A 122 8.41 -8.98 -7.46
N ASP A 123 9.63 -8.96 -7.99
CA ASP A 123 10.34 -10.12 -8.54
C ASP A 123 10.50 -11.25 -7.52
N LYS A 124 10.60 -10.90 -6.22
CA LYS A 124 10.76 -11.83 -5.10
C LYS A 124 9.45 -12.31 -4.50
N MET A 125 8.32 -11.67 -4.85
CA MET A 125 7.02 -11.96 -4.27
C MET A 125 6.29 -13.07 -5.02
N LYS A 126 5.69 -13.98 -4.26
CA LYS A 126 4.89 -15.10 -4.78
C LYS A 126 3.42 -14.74 -4.69
N PHE A 127 2.79 -14.48 -5.80
CA PHE A 127 1.36 -14.22 -5.93
C PHE A 127 0.88 -14.62 -7.32
N ASP A 128 -0.42 -14.79 -7.47
CA ASP A 128 -1.06 -15.17 -8.71
C ASP A 128 -1.82 -13.97 -9.29
N ILE A 129 -1.99 -13.92 -10.60
CA ILE A 129 -2.73 -12.87 -11.30
C ILE A 129 -4.12 -13.43 -11.63
N PRO A 130 -5.19 -12.92 -11.02
CA PRO A 130 -6.54 -13.33 -11.41
C PRO A 130 -6.93 -12.70 -12.74
N VAL A 131 -7.54 -13.51 -13.60
CA VAL A 131 -7.98 -13.12 -14.96
C VAL A 131 -9.42 -13.53 -15.15
N GLY A 132 -10.27 -12.61 -15.59
CA GLY A 132 -11.65 -12.85 -15.97
C GLY A 132 -11.78 -13.56 -17.33
N LYS A 133 -13.01 -13.81 -17.75
CA LYS A 133 -13.30 -14.52 -19.02
C LYS A 133 -14.24 -13.75 -19.93
N THR A 134 -15.27 -13.12 -19.36
CA THR A 134 -16.37 -12.51 -20.09
C THR A 134 -16.24 -11.01 -20.28
N GLY A 135 -15.36 -10.36 -19.50
CA GLY A 135 -15.15 -8.91 -19.58
C GLY A 135 -16.33 -8.09 -19.05
N ASP A 136 -17.24 -8.69 -18.30
CA ASP A 136 -18.40 -8.03 -17.74
C ASP A 136 -18.13 -7.45 -16.33
N SER A 137 -19.13 -6.80 -15.76
CA SER A 137 -19.02 -6.21 -14.42
C SER A 137 -18.86 -7.27 -13.33
N TYR A 138 -19.41 -8.47 -13.54
CA TYR A 138 -19.30 -9.56 -12.58
C TYR A 138 -17.87 -10.13 -12.55
N ASP A 139 -17.24 -10.33 -13.71
CA ASP A 139 -15.85 -10.79 -13.78
C ASP A 139 -14.89 -9.75 -13.16
N ARG A 140 -15.11 -8.46 -13.39
CA ARG A 140 -14.33 -7.40 -12.73
C ARG A 140 -14.49 -7.43 -11.20
N TYR A 141 -15.66 -7.76 -10.71
CA TYR A 141 -15.86 -7.99 -9.28
C TYR A 141 -15.08 -9.21 -8.78
N LEU A 142 -15.19 -10.36 -9.45
CA LEU A 142 -14.48 -11.58 -9.06
C LEU A 142 -12.96 -11.40 -9.08
N VAL A 143 -12.43 -10.74 -10.10
CA VAL A 143 -11.00 -10.41 -10.17
C VAL A 143 -10.58 -9.58 -8.96
N ARG A 144 -11.34 -8.55 -8.57
CA ARG A 144 -11.03 -7.74 -7.37
C ARG A 144 -11.08 -8.53 -6.07
N MET A 145 -12.05 -9.43 -5.93
CA MET A 145 -12.14 -10.28 -4.73
C MET A 145 -10.91 -11.17 -4.59
N GLU A 146 -10.46 -11.77 -5.68
CA GLU A 146 -9.23 -12.58 -5.65
C GLU A 146 -7.98 -11.72 -5.47
N GLU A 147 -7.92 -10.53 -6.04
CA GLU A 147 -6.81 -9.58 -5.81
C GLU A 147 -6.67 -9.17 -4.35
N LEU A 148 -7.77 -9.02 -3.61
CA LEU A 148 -7.70 -8.79 -2.17
C LEU A 148 -6.97 -9.92 -1.44
N ARG A 149 -7.20 -11.17 -1.84
CA ARG A 149 -6.48 -12.33 -1.28
C ARG A 149 -5.01 -12.34 -1.67
N GLN A 150 -4.71 -12.03 -2.93
CA GLN A 150 -3.32 -11.98 -3.40
C GLN A 150 -2.55 -10.84 -2.75
N SER A 151 -3.15 -9.67 -2.58
CA SER A 151 -2.55 -8.54 -1.86
C SER A 151 -2.25 -8.90 -0.40
N ASN A 152 -3.17 -9.55 0.28
CA ASN A 152 -2.95 -10.04 1.64
C ASN A 152 -1.79 -11.04 1.72
N LYS A 153 -1.65 -11.91 0.71
CA LYS A 153 -0.53 -12.86 0.58
C LYS A 153 0.81 -12.16 0.41
N ILE A 154 0.85 -11.06 -0.36
CA ILE A 154 2.05 -10.23 -0.53
C ILE A 154 2.43 -9.56 0.79
N ILE A 155 1.46 -8.93 1.48
CA ILE A 155 1.70 -8.25 2.76
C ILE A 155 2.29 -9.23 3.79
N LYS A 156 1.74 -10.44 3.91
CA LYS A 156 2.29 -11.48 4.80
C LYS A 156 3.74 -11.84 4.46
N GLN A 157 4.09 -11.89 3.19
CA GLN A 157 5.47 -12.15 2.77
C GLN A 157 6.40 -11.00 3.18
N CYS A 158 5.96 -9.75 3.00
CA CYS A 158 6.71 -8.56 3.41
C CYS A 158 6.93 -8.54 4.93
N VAL A 159 5.89 -8.72 5.73
CA VAL A 159 5.99 -8.75 7.20
C VAL A 159 6.94 -9.85 7.66
N LYS A 160 6.81 -11.04 7.08
CA LYS A 160 7.69 -12.17 7.41
C LYS A 160 9.16 -11.91 7.04
N TRP A 161 9.40 -11.19 5.95
CA TRP A 161 10.75 -10.82 5.54
C TRP A 161 11.33 -9.74 6.45
N LEU A 162 10.56 -8.69 6.76
CA LEU A 162 10.96 -7.60 7.63
C LEU A 162 11.31 -8.07 9.04
N ASN A 163 10.51 -8.98 9.60
CA ASN A 163 10.78 -9.58 10.92
C ASN A 163 12.10 -10.37 10.95
N LYS A 164 12.55 -10.90 9.81
CA LYS A 164 13.81 -11.64 9.71
C LYS A 164 15.01 -10.74 9.40
N ASN A 165 14.78 -9.58 8.82
CA ASN A 165 15.82 -8.69 8.33
C ASN A 165 15.59 -7.27 8.91
N PRO A 166 15.82 -7.08 10.20
CA PRO A 166 15.78 -5.74 10.80
C PRO A 166 16.89 -4.88 10.22
N GLY A 167 16.62 -3.59 10.01
CA GLY A 167 17.56 -2.65 9.45
C GLY A 167 17.18 -1.21 9.73
N SER A 168 18.02 -0.27 9.31
CA SER A 168 17.72 1.16 9.39
C SER A 168 16.50 1.50 8.52
N ILE A 169 15.59 2.31 9.05
CA ILE A 169 14.41 2.81 8.36
C ILE A 169 14.62 4.21 7.75
N MET A 170 15.74 4.82 8.01
CA MET A 170 16.11 6.14 7.52
C MET A 170 17.33 6.06 6.61
N ILE A 171 17.30 6.88 5.58
CA ILE A 171 18.49 7.13 4.75
C ILE A 171 19.46 8.00 5.52
N ASP A 172 20.76 7.68 5.46
CA ASP A 172 21.83 8.48 6.03
C ASP A 172 22.30 9.54 5.03
N ASP A 173 21.43 10.50 4.76
CA ASP A 173 21.74 11.67 3.92
C ASP A 173 21.04 12.90 4.49
N ALA A 174 21.82 13.79 5.06
CA ALA A 174 21.34 15.04 5.67
C ALA A 174 20.63 15.99 4.68
N LYS A 175 20.79 15.80 3.38
CA LYS A 175 20.08 16.57 2.35
C LYS A 175 18.66 16.10 2.12
N VAL A 176 18.35 14.87 2.52
CA VAL A 176 17.07 14.20 2.28
C VAL A 176 16.34 13.92 3.58
N ALA A 177 17.04 13.38 4.59
CA ALA A 177 16.48 13.06 5.89
C ALA A 177 16.59 14.24 6.86
N PRO A 178 15.50 14.58 7.60
CA PRO A 178 15.58 15.60 8.65
C PRO A 178 16.57 15.18 9.74
N PRO A 179 17.44 16.09 10.21
CA PRO A 179 18.37 15.79 11.28
C PRO A 179 17.67 15.58 12.61
N SER A 180 18.32 14.87 13.54
CA SER A 180 17.79 14.70 14.88
C SER A 180 17.76 16.03 15.65
N ARG A 181 16.82 16.13 16.59
CA ARG A 181 16.70 17.34 17.44
C ARG A 181 17.95 17.62 18.27
N GLU A 182 18.65 16.58 18.65
CA GLU A 182 19.90 16.68 19.43
C GLU A 182 21.02 17.25 18.56
N ASN A 183 21.19 16.74 17.34
CA ASN A 183 22.19 17.24 16.41
C ASN A 183 21.94 18.71 16.05
N MET A 184 20.69 19.13 15.85
CA MET A 184 20.36 20.54 15.59
C MET A 184 20.77 21.50 16.70
N LYS A 185 20.96 21.05 17.94
CA LYS A 185 21.37 21.90 19.05
C LYS A 185 22.87 22.09 19.14
N VAL A 186 23.64 21.15 18.61
CA VAL A 186 25.10 21.11 18.76
C VAL A 186 25.85 21.28 17.43
N GLU A 187 25.20 21.02 16.30
CA GLU A 187 25.80 21.05 14.96
C GLU A 187 25.12 22.12 14.09
N MET A 188 25.90 23.08 13.64
CA MET A 188 25.42 24.14 12.76
C MET A 188 24.94 23.59 11.41
N GLU A 189 25.62 22.58 10.84
CA GLU A 189 25.24 21.97 9.57
C GLU A 189 23.88 21.29 9.65
N SER A 190 23.62 20.56 10.73
CA SER A 190 22.33 19.94 10.98
C SER A 190 21.20 20.97 11.05
N LEU A 191 21.44 22.09 11.67
CA LEU A 191 20.48 23.20 11.73
C LEU A 191 20.22 23.82 10.35
N ILE A 192 21.26 24.04 9.55
CA ILE A 192 21.16 24.54 8.18
C ILE A 192 20.37 23.57 7.30
N HIS A 193 20.68 22.27 7.36
CA HIS A 193 19.95 21.25 6.61
C HIS A 193 18.48 21.19 6.99
N HIS A 194 18.17 21.30 8.28
CA HIS A 194 16.78 21.38 8.76
C HIS A 194 16.03 22.55 8.12
N PHE A 195 16.59 23.77 8.19
CA PHE A 195 15.96 24.93 7.59
C PHE A 195 15.80 24.80 6.07
N LYS A 196 16.81 24.33 5.37
CA LYS A 196 16.72 24.11 3.92
C LYS A 196 15.64 23.12 3.54
N LEU A 197 15.53 22.01 4.23
CA LEU A 197 14.50 20.99 3.95
C LEU A 197 13.08 21.53 4.14
N PHE A 198 12.85 22.36 5.15
CA PHE A 198 11.50 22.84 5.48
C PHE A 198 11.12 24.15 4.80
N THR A 199 12.08 24.95 4.34
CA THR A 199 11.82 26.22 3.64
C THR A 199 11.95 26.10 2.13
N GLU A 200 12.99 25.46 1.63
CA GLU A 200 13.34 25.36 0.21
C GLU A 200 12.97 24.00 -0.39
N GLY A 201 13.08 22.92 0.41
CA GLY A 201 12.90 21.55 -0.03
C GLY A 201 14.04 21.04 -0.91
N TYR A 202 13.75 20.02 -1.74
CA TYR A 202 14.73 19.49 -2.70
C TYR A 202 14.70 20.28 -4.00
N CYS A 203 15.88 20.55 -4.54
CA CYS A 203 15.99 21.01 -5.91
C CYS A 203 16.04 19.79 -6.84
N ALA A 204 14.92 19.45 -7.46
CA ALA A 204 14.90 18.41 -8.48
C ALA A 204 15.69 18.86 -9.72
N PRO A 205 16.55 18.01 -10.30
CA PRO A 205 17.21 18.33 -11.55
C PRO A 205 16.18 18.51 -12.66
N LYS A 206 16.50 19.40 -13.62
CA LYS A 206 15.63 19.66 -14.77
C LYS A 206 15.55 18.41 -15.65
N GLY A 207 14.34 17.92 -15.89
CA GLY A 207 14.11 16.73 -16.70
C GLY A 207 12.69 16.19 -16.57
N GLU A 208 12.41 15.13 -17.29
CA GLU A 208 11.16 14.39 -17.26
C GLU A 208 11.44 12.94 -16.85
N VAL A 209 10.63 12.40 -15.96
CA VAL A 209 10.71 10.99 -15.51
C VAL A 209 9.33 10.36 -15.63
N TYR A 210 9.24 9.23 -16.31
CA TYR A 210 8.03 8.42 -16.39
C TYR A 210 8.24 7.08 -15.69
N THR A 211 7.33 6.74 -14.79
CA THR A 211 7.33 5.44 -14.10
C THR A 211 5.91 4.89 -14.08
N ALA A 212 5.74 3.71 -14.64
CA ALA A 212 4.47 2.99 -14.59
C ALA A 212 4.46 2.05 -13.36
N VAL A 213 3.37 2.11 -12.61
CA VAL A 213 3.14 1.24 -11.46
C VAL A 213 1.75 0.62 -11.53
N GLU A 214 1.60 -0.59 -11.03
CA GLU A 214 0.30 -1.23 -10.87
C GLU A 214 -0.38 -0.65 -9.63
N ALA A 215 -1.64 -0.22 -9.76
CA ALA A 215 -2.41 0.41 -8.70
C ALA A 215 -3.50 -0.52 -8.15
#